data_e928f3700e9ce31cbdc8647f5ffa2056
#
_entry.id   e928f3700e9ce31cbdc8647f5ffa2056
#
_cell.length_a   1.000
_cell.length_b   1.000
_cell.length_c   1.000
_cell.angle_alpha   90.00
_cell.angle_beta   90.00
_cell.angle_gamma   90.00
#
_symmetry.space_group_name_H-M   'P 1'
#
loop_
_entity.id
_entity.type
_entity.pdbx_description
1 polymer ?
#
loop_
_entity_poly.entity_id
_entity_poly.type
_entity_poly.pdbx_seq_one_letter_code
_entity_poly.pdbx_strand_id
1 'polypeptide(L)'
;MVRARGLLEETIVLVPTPQSLVSEGIAKLAPSVLLEGAGGAALAQIVRDAGIELELADVLAVQRAREPLEWAAVNAALLLYEEAADEADVRAYLERWELLTPELSAHAIRFLREPTSRTYVVTYPAGKELCDSYVAGDPARFHRLLTEQVRVGDLLAAASA
;
A
#
# COMPACT_ATOMS: atom_id res chain seq x y z
N MET A 1 19.16 6.75 -6.14
CA MET A 1 18.82 8.15 -6.48
C MET A 1 19.78 9.16 -5.84
N VAL A 2 19.96 9.20 -4.53
CA VAL A 2 20.75 10.21 -3.82
C VAL A 2 22.17 10.37 -4.42
N ARG A 3 22.99 9.30 -4.42
CA ARG A 3 24.38 9.40 -4.88
C ARG A 3 24.52 9.58 -6.40
N ALA A 4 23.62 8.98 -7.19
CA ALA A 4 23.73 9.01 -8.64
C ALA A 4 23.14 10.28 -9.28
N ARG A 5 22.18 10.92 -8.63
CA ARG A 5 21.45 12.08 -9.15
C ARG A 5 21.55 13.33 -8.27
N GLY A 6 22.24 13.26 -7.13
CA GLY A 6 22.43 14.39 -6.22
C GLY A 6 21.17 14.84 -5.49
N LEU A 7 20.15 13.97 -5.40
CA LEU A 7 18.87 14.29 -4.73
C LEU A 7 19.04 14.15 -3.21
N LEU A 8 19.67 15.15 -2.59
CA LEU A 8 19.98 15.12 -1.15
C LEU A 8 18.72 15.13 -0.27
N GLU A 9 17.65 15.71 -0.73
CA GLU A 9 16.34 15.74 -0.07
C GLU A 9 15.79 14.33 0.20
N GLU A 10 16.12 13.35 -0.63
CA GLU A 10 15.74 11.94 -0.44
C GLU A 10 16.42 11.27 0.76
N THR A 11 17.36 11.94 1.40
CA THR A 11 17.97 11.47 2.66
C THR A 11 17.11 11.80 3.87
N ILE A 12 16.13 12.69 3.72
CA ILE A 12 15.23 13.12 4.79
C ILE A 12 13.88 12.45 4.57
N VAL A 13 13.56 11.50 5.44
CA VAL A 13 12.24 10.84 5.42
C VAL A 13 11.32 11.56 6.40
N LEU A 14 10.33 12.23 5.85
CA LEU A 14 9.27 12.90 6.62
C LEU A 14 7.95 12.17 6.43
N VAL A 15 7.23 11.97 7.51
CA VAL A 15 5.91 11.32 7.53
C VAL A 15 4.93 12.24 8.29
N PRO A 16 3.74 12.49 7.81
CA PRO A 16 3.19 12.23 6.47
C PRO A 16 3.57 13.33 5.45
N THR A 17 3.90 12.93 4.23
CA THR A 17 4.22 13.87 3.14
C THR A 17 3.61 13.38 1.81
N PRO A 18 3.48 14.24 0.79
CA PRO A 18 3.10 13.80 -0.56
C PRO A 18 4.01 12.72 -1.12
N GLN A 19 5.30 12.73 -0.77
CA GLN A 19 6.23 11.68 -1.16
C GLN A 19 5.90 10.33 -0.52
N SER A 20 5.46 10.31 0.75
CA SER A 20 5.00 9.10 1.41
C SER A 20 3.81 8.46 0.69
N LEU A 21 2.87 9.26 0.20
CA LEU A 21 1.75 8.77 -0.59
C LEU A 21 2.21 7.99 -1.83
N VAL A 22 3.17 8.55 -2.57
CA VAL A 22 3.74 7.90 -3.76
C VAL A 22 4.52 6.65 -3.37
N SER A 23 5.35 6.73 -2.33
CA SER A 23 6.17 5.60 -1.86
C SER A 23 5.32 4.41 -1.39
N GLU A 24 4.28 4.67 -0.60
CA GLU A 24 3.34 3.63 -0.17
C GLU A 24 2.54 3.06 -1.34
N GLY A 25 2.14 3.93 -2.27
CA GLY A 25 1.47 3.51 -3.50
C GLY A 25 2.33 2.57 -4.34
N ILE A 26 3.60 2.89 -4.54
CA ILE A 26 4.57 2.03 -5.23
C ILE A 26 4.71 0.69 -4.51
N ALA A 27 4.88 0.71 -3.18
CA ALA A 27 5.05 -0.50 -2.38
C ALA A 27 3.83 -1.43 -2.46
N LYS A 28 2.63 -0.85 -2.44
CA LYS A 28 1.36 -1.59 -2.56
C LYS A 28 1.13 -2.15 -3.96
N LEU A 29 1.56 -1.42 -5.00
CA LEU A 29 1.40 -1.82 -6.39
C LEU A 29 2.46 -2.85 -6.84
N ALA A 30 3.67 -2.80 -6.26
CA ALA A 30 4.79 -3.63 -6.67
C ALA A 30 4.49 -5.13 -6.78
N PRO A 31 3.75 -5.78 -5.84
CA PRO A 31 3.43 -7.19 -5.96
C PRO A 31 2.66 -7.53 -7.24
N SER A 32 1.65 -6.75 -7.62
CA SER A 32 0.89 -7.03 -8.84
C SER A 32 1.74 -6.85 -10.10
N VAL A 33 2.60 -5.82 -10.14
CA VAL A 33 3.47 -5.58 -11.30
C VAL A 33 4.59 -6.61 -11.40
N LEU A 34 5.19 -7.01 -10.27
CA LEU A 34 6.38 -7.88 -10.25
C LEU A 34 6.04 -9.36 -10.29
N LEU A 35 4.89 -9.77 -9.73
CA LEU A 35 4.52 -11.18 -9.60
C LEU A 35 3.69 -11.70 -10.78
N GLU A 36 3.24 -10.83 -11.67
CA GLU A 36 2.60 -11.24 -12.91
C GLU A 36 3.63 -11.66 -13.96
N GLY A 37 3.37 -12.72 -14.69
CA GLY A 37 4.23 -13.19 -15.76
C GLY A 37 5.57 -13.81 -15.30
N ALA A 38 6.67 -13.43 -15.94
CA ALA A 38 7.99 -14.04 -15.72
C ALA A 38 8.56 -13.82 -14.32
N GLY A 39 8.26 -12.69 -13.68
CA GLY A 39 8.68 -12.40 -12.30
C GLY A 39 8.03 -13.35 -11.31
N GLY A 40 6.75 -13.67 -11.49
CA GLY A 40 6.06 -14.64 -10.67
C GLY A 40 6.63 -16.05 -10.79
N ALA A 41 6.98 -16.50 -12.00
CA ALA A 41 7.61 -17.79 -12.21
C ALA A 41 8.97 -17.89 -11.52
N ALA A 42 9.78 -16.83 -11.59
CA ALA A 42 11.08 -16.76 -10.92
C ALA A 42 10.92 -16.79 -9.39
N LEU A 43 9.98 -16.04 -8.83
CA LEU A 43 9.70 -16.09 -7.39
C LEU A 43 9.20 -17.45 -6.95
N ALA A 44 8.28 -18.08 -7.69
CA ALA A 44 7.78 -19.42 -7.37
C ALA A 44 8.93 -20.44 -7.33
N GLN A 45 9.94 -20.31 -8.20
CA GLN A 45 11.11 -21.18 -8.16
C GLN A 45 11.96 -20.91 -6.90
N ILE A 46 12.23 -19.66 -6.57
CA ILE A 46 12.99 -19.28 -5.36
C ILE A 46 12.31 -19.81 -4.10
N VAL A 47 10.99 -19.69 -4.00
CA VAL A 47 10.20 -20.15 -2.87
C VAL A 47 10.28 -21.68 -2.72
N ARG A 48 10.17 -22.42 -3.82
CA ARG A 48 10.36 -23.87 -3.83
C ARG A 48 11.77 -24.29 -3.41
N ASP A 49 12.79 -23.62 -3.95
CA ASP A 49 14.20 -23.90 -3.63
C ASP A 49 14.51 -23.62 -2.15
N ALA A 50 13.78 -22.71 -1.53
CA ALA A 50 13.83 -22.43 -0.09
C ALA A 50 13.05 -23.46 0.77
N GLY A 51 12.41 -24.45 0.15
CA GLY A 51 11.61 -25.47 0.86
C GLY A 51 10.28 -24.95 1.40
N ILE A 52 9.77 -23.83 0.85
CA ILE A 52 8.49 -23.26 1.24
C ILE A 52 7.40 -23.78 0.29
N GLU A 53 6.44 -24.50 0.84
CA GLU A 53 5.26 -24.95 0.10
C GLU A 53 4.25 -23.82 -0.02
N LEU A 54 4.34 -23.06 -1.10
CA LEU A 54 3.45 -21.93 -1.40
C LEU A 54 3.11 -21.92 -2.90
N GLU A 55 1.83 -21.95 -3.20
CA GLU A 55 1.34 -21.77 -4.55
C GLU A 55 1.13 -20.27 -4.83
N LEU A 56 1.92 -19.71 -5.76
CA LEU A 56 1.86 -18.28 -6.09
C LEU A 56 0.47 -17.87 -6.58
N ALA A 57 -0.23 -18.75 -7.30
CA ALA A 57 -1.58 -18.50 -7.77
C ALA A 57 -2.56 -18.23 -6.63
N ASP A 58 -2.42 -18.97 -5.51
CA ASP A 58 -3.25 -18.78 -4.32
C ASP A 58 -2.94 -17.44 -3.64
N VAL A 59 -1.66 -17.07 -3.54
CA VAL A 59 -1.25 -15.76 -3.01
C VAL A 59 -1.88 -14.61 -3.80
N LEU A 60 -1.77 -14.67 -5.12
CA LEU A 60 -2.35 -13.65 -6.00
C LEU A 60 -3.89 -13.63 -5.93
N ALA A 61 -4.52 -14.80 -5.80
CA ALA A 61 -5.97 -14.88 -5.62
C ALA A 61 -6.42 -14.23 -4.31
N VAL A 62 -5.70 -14.50 -3.20
CA VAL A 62 -5.97 -13.86 -1.90
C VAL A 62 -5.74 -12.35 -1.97
N GLN A 63 -4.66 -11.89 -2.60
CA GLN A 63 -4.41 -10.45 -2.77
C GLN A 63 -5.56 -9.76 -3.52
N ARG A 64 -6.00 -10.30 -4.66
CA ARG A 64 -7.14 -9.76 -5.42
C ARG A 64 -8.43 -9.77 -4.62
N ALA A 65 -8.70 -10.83 -3.86
CA ALA A 65 -9.89 -10.90 -3.00
C ALA A 65 -9.88 -9.85 -1.87
N ARG A 66 -8.70 -9.41 -1.43
CA ARG A 66 -8.54 -8.38 -0.40
C ARG A 66 -8.56 -6.94 -0.93
N GLU A 67 -8.38 -6.72 -2.22
CA GLU A 67 -8.37 -5.37 -2.80
C GLU A 67 -9.59 -4.51 -2.42
N PRO A 68 -10.84 -5.01 -2.48
CA PRO A 68 -12.01 -4.23 -2.07
C PRO A 68 -12.00 -3.81 -0.59
N LEU A 69 -11.18 -4.47 0.23
CA LEU A 69 -11.10 -4.24 1.67
C LEU A 69 -9.99 -3.24 2.06
N GLU A 70 -9.20 -2.75 1.12
CA GLU A 70 -8.05 -1.87 1.42
C GLU A 70 -8.45 -0.54 2.08
N TRP A 71 -9.68 -0.09 1.89
CA TRP A 71 -10.23 1.09 2.56
C TRP A 71 -10.78 0.83 3.96
N ALA A 72 -10.83 -0.42 4.42
CA ALA A 72 -11.40 -0.75 5.72
C ALA A 72 -10.65 -0.06 6.89
N ALA A 73 -9.32 0.00 6.83
CA ALA A 73 -8.54 0.71 7.85
C ALA A 73 -8.81 2.22 7.87
N VAL A 74 -9.04 2.84 6.71
CA VAL A 74 -9.42 4.26 6.61
C VAL A 74 -10.82 4.49 7.18
N ASN A 75 -11.77 3.62 6.87
CA ASN A 75 -13.11 3.68 7.45
C ASN A 75 -13.08 3.50 8.97
N ALA A 76 -12.23 2.61 9.49
CA ALA A 76 -12.03 2.46 10.93
C ALA A 76 -11.49 3.75 11.58
N ALA A 77 -10.62 4.50 10.89
CA ALA A 77 -10.18 5.81 11.37
C ALA A 77 -11.32 6.83 11.38
N LEU A 78 -12.18 6.84 10.36
CA LEU A 78 -13.36 7.71 10.32
C LEU A 78 -14.36 7.37 11.44
N LEU A 79 -14.65 6.07 11.67
CA LEU A 79 -15.47 5.64 12.80
C LEU A 79 -14.92 6.16 14.14
N LEU A 80 -13.59 6.05 14.32
CA LEU A 80 -12.94 6.46 15.57
C LEU A 80 -12.95 7.98 15.79
N TYR A 81 -12.76 8.79 14.73
CA TYR A 81 -12.52 10.22 14.86
C TYR A 81 -13.71 11.11 14.47
N GLU A 82 -14.48 10.71 13.47
CA GLU A 82 -15.62 11.50 13.01
C GLU A 82 -16.92 11.05 13.65
N GLU A 83 -17.09 9.74 13.86
CA GLU A 83 -18.31 9.20 14.45
C GLU A 83 -18.19 8.95 15.95
N ALA A 84 -16.99 9.15 16.53
CA ALA A 84 -16.70 8.93 17.94
C ALA A 84 -17.11 7.53 18.44
N ALA A 85 -17.01 6.52 17.55
CA ALA A 85 -17.30 5.13 17.89
C ALA A 85 -16.35 4.64 19.00
N ASP A 86 -16.85 3.76 19.85
CA ASP A 86 -16.00 3.19 20.87
C ASP A 86 -14.97 2.19 20.29
N GLU A 87 -13.93 1.90 21.06
CA GLU A 87 -12.85 1.03 20.60
C GLU A 87 -13.32 -0.40 20.32
N ALA A 88 -14.35 -0.89 21.01
CA ALA A 88 -14.87 -2.22 20.81
C ALA A 88 -15.58 -2.34 19.45
N ASP A 89 -16.32 -1.32 19.05
CA ASP A 89 -16.98 -1.26 17.74
C ASP A 89 -15.98 -1.14 16.61
N VAL A 90 -14.96 -0.29 16.76
CA VAL A 90 -13.88 -0.16 15.77
C VAL A 90 -13.11 -1.47 15.64
N ARG A 91 -12.85 -2.17 16.73
CA ARG A 91 -12.22 -3.49 16.73
C ARG A 91 -13.05 -4.50 15.97
N ALA A 92 -14.33 -4.61 16.29
CA ALA A 92 -15.26 -5.52 15.62
C ALA A 92 -15.35 -5.22 14.10
N TYR A 93 -15.32 -3.93 13.74
CA TYR A 93 -15.28 -3.50 12.34
C TYR A 93 -14.01 -4.00 11.62
N LEU A 94 -12.83 -3.80 12.21
CA LEU A 94 -11.55 -4.23 11.65
C LEU A 94 -11.47 -5.76 11.52
N GLU A 95 -11.89 -6.50 12.55
CA GLU A 95 -11.92 -7.96 12.53
C GLU A 95 -12.84 -8.50 11.43
N ARG A 96 -13.98 -7.84 11.22
CA ARG A 96 -14.97 -8.23 10.21
C ARG A 96 -14.56 -7.86 8.77
N TRP A 97 -14.10 -6.62 8.56
CA TRP A 97 -13.97 -6.04 7.22
C TRP A 97 -12.54 -5.97 6.71
N GLU A 98 -11.55 -5.91 7.60
CA GLU A 98 -10.14 -6.03 7.24
C GLU A 98 -9.62 -7.47 7.47
N LEU A 99 -10.46 -8.33 8.04
CA LEU A 99 -10.18 -9.74 8.35
C LEU A 99 -8.97 -9.89 9.28
N LEU A 100 -8.83 -8.98 10.23
CA LEU A 100 -7.73 -9.00 11.20
C LEU A 100 -8.03 -9.99 12.34
N THR A 101 -6.95 -10.55 12.91
CA THR A 101 -7.04 -11.24 14.19
C THR A 101 -7.24 -10.22 15.33
N PRO A 102 -7.71 -10.64 16.53
CA PRO A 102 -7.82 -9.73 17.69
C PRO A 102 -6.51 -9.00 18.04
N GLU A 103 -5.36 -9.64 17.87
CA GLU A 103 -4.04 -9.04 18.13
C GLU A 103 -3.71 -7.96 17.10
N LEU A 104 -4.00 -8.23 15.82
CA LEU A 104 -3.76 -7.30 14.73
C LEU A 104 -4.73 -6.12 14.78
N SER A 105 -6.01 -6.34 15.13
CA SER A 105 -6.98 -5.26 15.31
C SER A 105 -6.59 -4.33 16.46
N ALA A 106 -6.09 -4.89 17.58
CA ALA A 106 -5.54 -4.10 18.67
C ALA A 106 -4.31 -3.28 18.25
N HIS A 107 -3.43 -3.85 17.40
CA HIS A 107 -2.29 -3.12 16.85
C HIS A 107 -2.73 -1.99 15.91
N ALA A 108 -3.68 -2.26 15.02
CA ALA A 108 -4.24 -1.27 14.10
C ALA A 108 -4.86 -0.08 14.85
N ILE A 109 -5.62 -0.32 15.92
CA ILE A 109 -6.19 0.75 16.74
C ILE A 109 -5.09 1.59 17.40
N ARG A 110 -4.03 0.97 17.93
CA ARG A 110 -2.90 1.74 18.48
C ARG A 110 -2.24 2.62 17.42
N PHE A 111 -2.07 2.10 16.20
CA PHE A 111 -1.55 2.87 15.08
C PHE A 111 -2.46 4.06 14.73
N LEU A 112 -3.77 3.84 14.65
CA LEU A 112 -4.73 4.92 14.38
C LEU A 112 -4.78 5.98 15.49
N ARG A 113 -4.53 5.60 16.75
CA ARG A 113 -4.50 6.54 17.88
C ARG A 113 -3.21 7.34 17.97
N GLU A 114 -2.15 6.92 17.31
CA GLU A 114 -0.89 7.65 17.27
C GLU A 114 -1.06 8.96 16.47
N PRO A 115 -0.83 10.14 17.07
CA PRO A 115 -1.11 11.44 16.43
C PRO A 115 -0.43 11.62 15.08
N THR A 116 0.75 11.03 14.89
CA THR A 116 1.52 11.10 13.63
C THR A 116 1.04 10.12 12.58
N SER A 117 0.31 9.07 12.98
CA SER A 117 -0.08 7.96 12.11
C SER A 117 -1.55 7.98 11.71
N ARG A 118 -2.41 8.67 12.47
CA ARG A 118 -3.87 8.65 12.27
C ARG A 118 -4.32 9.04 10.86
N THR A 119 -3.63 10.00 10.24
CA THR A 119 -3.90 10.44 8.87
C THR A 119 -3.05 9.70 7.83
N TYR A 120 -2.04 8.97 8.29
CA TYR A 120 -1.15 8.23 7.40
C TYR A 120 -1.82 7.02 6.77
N VAL A 121 -2.80 6.43 7.43
CA VAL A 121 -3.51 5.24 6.96
C VAL A 121 -4.10 5.41 5.56
N VAL A 122 -4.53 6.63 5.19
CA VAL A 122 -5.08 6.91 3.86
C VAL A 122 -4.04 6.81 2.74
N THR A 123 -2.75 6.97 3.07
CA THR A 123 -1.68 6.94 2.05
C THR A 123 -1.55 5.58 1.38
N TYR A 124 -1.94 4.50 2.06
CA TYR A 124 -1.87 3.14 1.51
C TYR A 124 -2.84 2.93 0.34
N PRO A 125 -4.17 2.98 0.54
CA PRO A 125 -5.10 2.76 -0.55
C PRO A 125 -5.08 3.89 -1.59
N ALA A 126 -5.07 5.16 -1.17
CA ALA A 126 -5.05 6.29 -2.09
C ALA A 126 -3.76 6.33 -2.93
N GLY A 127 -2.61 6.05 -2.32
CA GLY A 127 -1.35 5.95 -3.04
C GLY A 127 -1.35 4.83 -4.07
N LYS A 128 -1.90 3.65 -3.71
CA LYS A 128 -2.04 2.52 -4.64
C LYS A 128 -2.90 2.90 -5.84
N GLU A 129 -4.09 3.45 -5.61
CA GLU A 129 -5.01 3.85 -6.68
C GLU A 129 -4.40 4.88 -7.63
N LEU A 130 -3.70 5.89 -7.09
CA LEU A 130 -3.03 6.90 -7.91
C LEU A 130 -1.88 6.30 -8.72
N CYS A 131 -1.03 5.48 -8.11
CA CYS A 131 0.07 4.82 -8.80
C CYS A 131 -0.42 3.84 -9.86
N ASP A 132 -1.46 3.06 -9.55
CA ASP A 132 -2.05 2.11 -10.49
C ASP A 132 -2.66 2.81 -11.71
N SER A 133 -3.43 3.87 -11.48
CA SER A 133 -3.97 4.71 -12.55
C SER A 133 -2.88 5.32 -13.43
N TYR A 134 -1.77 5.76 -12.82
CA TYR A 134 -0.63 6.29 -13.56
C TYR A 134 0.08 5.22 -14.37
N VAL A 135 0.33 4.05 -13.76
CA VAL A 135 1.05 2.94 -14.40
C VAL A 135 0.21 2.34 -15.51
N ALA A 136 -1.07 2.14 -15.30
CA ALA A 136 -2.04 1.62 -16.29
C ALA A 136 -1.50 0.37 -17.04
N GLY A 137 -0.82 -0.54 -16.30
CA GLY A 137 -0.23 -1.76 -16.87
C GLY A 137 1.08 -1.54 -17.66
N ASP A 138 1.61 -0.32 -17.74
CA ASP A 138 2.87 -0.01 -18.44
C ASP A 138 4.09 -0.16 -17.51
N PRO A 139 4.96 -1.19 -17.71
CA PRO A 139 6.16 -1.37 -16.88
C PRO A 139 7.14 -0.19 -16.94
N ALA A 140 7.16 0.56 -18.04
CA ALA A 140 8.04 1.72 -18.16
C ALA A 140 7.59 2.86 -17.23
N ARG A 141 6.29 3.05 -17.08
CA ARG A 141 5.73 4.00 -16.11
C ARG A 141 6.00 3.57 -14.66
N PHE A 142 5.87 2.27 -14.37
CA PHE A 142 6.26 1.75 -13.05
C PHE A 142 7.75 1.99 -12.77
N HIS A 143 8.62 1.72 -13.75
CA HIS A 143 10.05 2.00 -13.62
C HIS A 143 10.34 3.49 -13.38
N ARG A 144 9.58 4.40 -14.00
CA ARG A 144 9.68 5.84 -13.71
C ARG A 144 9.36 6.18 -12.27
N LEU A 145 8.31 5.60 -11.69
CA LEU A 145 7.99 5.79 -10.26
C LEU A 145 9.16 5.38 -9.34
N LEU A 146 9.91 4.34 -9.72
CA LEU A 146 11.07 3.85 -8.96
C LEU A 146 12.31 4.71 -9.10
N THR A 147 12.45 5.44 -10.23
CA THR A 147 13.73 6.05 -10.63
C THR A 147 13.66 7.56 -10.78
N GLU A 148 12.50 8.16 -10.82
CA GLU A 148 12.29 9.60 -10.98
C GLU A 148 11.50 10.17 -9.80
N GLN A 149 11.65 11.47 -9.57
CA GLN A 149 10.76 12.20 -8.66
C GLN A 149 9.45 12.51 -9.39
N VAL A 150 8.42 11.70 -9.10
CA VAL A 150 7.07 11.92 -9.63
C VAL A 150 6.23 12.60 -8.55
N ARG A 151 5.59 13.71 -8.90
CA ARG A 151 4.74 14.46 -7.97
C ARG A 151 3.34 13.90 -7.97
N VAL A 152 2.63 14.05 -6.87
CA VAL A 152 1.20 13.67 -6.76
C VAL A 152 0.37 14.36 -7.86
N GLY A 153 0.67 15.62 -8.18
CA GLY A 153 0.01 16.33 -9.29
C GLY A 153 0.19 15.68 -10.66
N ASP A 154 1.35 15.05 -10.91
CA ASP A 154 1.62 14.32 -12.16
C ASP A 154 0.79 13.04 -12.24
N LEU A 155 0.61 12.35 -11.09
CA LEU A 155 -0.24 11.16 -10.99
C LEU A 155 -1.71 11.51 -11.22
N LEU A 156 -2.19 12.59 -10.60
CA LEU A 156 -3.58 13.06 -10.75
C LEU A 156 -3.89 13.48 -12.19
N ALA A 157 -2.95 14.17 -12.85
CA ALA A 157 -3.12 14.58 -14.24
C ALA A 157 -3.23 13.37 -15.17
N ALA A 158 -2.46 12.30 -14.92
CA ALA A 158 -2.52 11.06 -15.69
C ALA A 158 -3.79 10.25 -15.45
N ALA A 159 -4.37 10.30 -14.24
CA ALA A 159 -5.62 9.63 -13.91
C ALA A 159 -6.85 10.30 -14.54
N SER A 160 -6.72 11.56 -14.99
CA SER A 160 -7.80 12.37 -15.58
C SER A 160 -7.78 12.36 -17.12
N ALA A 161 -6.81 11.74 -17.73
CA ALA A 161 -6.59 11.67 -19.19
C ALA A 161 -7.07 10.36 -19.77
#